data_51b8b160e52f46f6f4e5e9d4cb14b692
#
_entry.id   51b8b160e52f46f6f4e5e9d4cb14b692
#
_cell.length_a   1.000
_cell.length_b   1.000
_cell.length_c   1.000
_cell.angle_alpha   90.00
_cell.angle_beta   90.00
_cell.angle_gamma   90.00
#
_symmetry.space_group_name_H-M   'P 1'
#
loop_
_entity.id
_entity.type
_entity.pdbx_description
1 polymer ?
#
loop_
_entity_poly.entity_id
_entity_poly.type
_entity_poly.pdbx_seq_one_letter_code
_entity_poly.pdbx_strand_id
1 'polypeptide(L)'
;PLKAKYSIGAQIDLMKAHGISFLIMLVKYLGGEVKFTIDQVGLDMIDDAASSTDAADTITTWDARPSQGEPWLWKKVEILDRFEEGSNNIFEKTKRGVATFIHCGNNMARVIRQLDKFKPRGGVTNTPTGPMVIGTLDGRTVVQNPFKSTNYYTMGFRGPSYLYAGFIYCPYIPLFTTPTLITADLMAQKGFLSSAGFKVINAGLFCEGQISNLGGGYQTA
;
A
#
# COMPACT_ATOMS: atom_id res chain seq x y z
N PRO A 1 -10.04 2.09 18.16
CA PRO A 1 -11.25 1.34 18.55
C PRO A 1 -12.40 1.60 17.58
N LEU A 2 -13.10 0.55 17.17
CA LEU A 2 -14.33 0.63 16.39
C LEU A 2 -15.50 0.13 17.23
N LYS A 3 -16.68 0.71 17.02
CA LYS A 3 -17.90 0.32 17.71
C LYS A 3 -19.02 0.14 16.70
N ALA A 4 -19.71 -0.98 16.77
CA ALA A 4 -20.89 -1.24 15.96
C ALA A 4 -22.13 -1.32 16.86
N LYS A 5 -23.24 -0.74 16.39
CA LYS A 5 -24.57 -0.84 16.96
C LYS A 5 -25.52 -1.48 15.95
N TYR A 6 -26.39 -2.35 16.40
CA TYR A 6 -27.40 -2.98 15.56
C TYR A 6 -28.63 -3.35 16.38
N SER A 7 -29.79 -3.45 15.72
CA SER A 7 -31.03 -3.86 16.40
C SER A 7 -31.10 -5.37 16.50
N ILE A 8 -31.63 -5.87 17.59
CA ILE A 8 -31.86 -7.30 17.80
C ILE A 8 -32.85 -7.85 16.75
N GLY A 9 -33.86 -7.03 16.37
CA GLY A 9 -34.81 -7.39 15.32
C GLY A 9 -34.10 -7.71 13.99
N ALA A 10 -33.20 -6.84 13.52
CA ALA A 10 -32.42 -7.08 12.30
C ALA A 10 -31.56 -8.35 12.36
N GLN A 11 -31.03 -8.71 13.52
CA GLN A 11 -30.29 -9.96 13.70
C GLN A 11 -31.20 -11.18 13.55
N ILE A 12 -32.40 -11.14 14.14
CA ILE A 12 -33.38 -12.24 14.07
C ILE A 12 -33.89 -12.41 12.64
N ASP A 13 -34.19 -11.32 11.96
CA ASP A 13 -34.70 -11.33 10.58
C ASP A 13 -33.67 -11.89 9.59
N LEU A 14 -32.41 -11.47 9.68
CA LEU A 14 -31.32 -12.00 8.89
C LEU A 14 -31.08 -13.49 9.12
N MET A 15 -31.18 -13.93 10.37
CA MET A 15 -30.99 -15.33 10.72
C MET A 15 -32.15 -16.20 10.20
N LYS A 16 -33.40 -15.69 10.29
CA LYS A 16 -34.59 -16.43 9.84
C LYS A 16 -34.76 -16.42 8.32
N ALA A 17 -34.48 -15.26 7.67
CA ALA A 17 -34.68 -15.11 6.22
C ALA A 17 -33.52 -15.71 5.40
N HIS A 18 -32.29 -15.61 5.87
CA HIS A 18 -31.10 -15.94 5.10
C HIS A 18 -30.17 -16.97 5.76
N GLY A 19 -30.45 -17.41 7.00
CA GLY A 19 -29.59 -18.34 7.74
C GLY A 19 -28.20 -17.75 8.10
N ILE A 20 -28.03 -16.45 7.97
CA ILE A 20 -26.75 -15.77 8.16
C ILE A 20 -26.65 -15.24 9.59
N SER A 21 -25.59 -15.60 10.32
CA SER A 21 -25.28 -14.98 11.60
C SER A 21 -24.72 -13.57 11.40
N PHE A 22 -25.53 -12.57 11.72
CA PHE A 22 -25.14 -11.16 11.63
C PHE A 22 -23.86 -10.85 12.42
N LEU A 23 -23.68 -11.44 13.59
CA LEU A 23 -22.49 -11.25 14.43
C LEU A 23 -21.20 -11.71 13.72
N ILE A 24 -21.23 -12.87 13.08
CA ILE A 24 -20.05 -13.41 12.36
C ILE A 24 -19.71 -12.49 11.18
N MET A 25 -20.71 -12.04 10.44
CA MET A 25 -20.53 -11.11 9.32
C MET A 25 -19.97 -9.78 9.80
N LEU A 26 -20.50 -9.23 10.89
CA LEU A 26 -20.02 -7.97 11.49
C LEU A 26 -18.56 -8.07 11.95
N VAL A 27 -18.19 -9.14 12.64
CA VAL A 27 -16.81 -9.36 13.10
C VAL A 27 -15.85 -9.46 11.92
N LYS A 28 -16.25 -10.17 10.86
CA LYS A 28 -15.45 -10.30 9.63
C LYS A 28 -15.26 -8.95 8.94
N TYR A 29 -16.33 -8.16 8.84
CA TYR A 29 -16.29 -6.85 8.16
C TYR A 29 -15.43 -5.86 8.94
N LEU A 30 -15.67 -5.70 10.24
CA LEU A 30 -14.92 -4.77 11.08
C LEU A 30 -13.45 -5.21 11.28
N GLY A 31 -13.19 -6.53 11.32
CA GLY A 31 -11.83 -7.04 11.32
C GLY A 31 -11.07 -6.67 10.03
N GLY A 32 -11.75 -6.69 8.89
CA GLY A 32 -11.23 -6.21 7.61
C GLY A 32 -10.88 -4.72 7.63
N GLU A 33 -11.75 -3.88 8.19
CA GLU A 33 -11.53 -2.43 8.33
C GLU A 33 -10.35 -2.11 9.25
N VAL A 34 -10.22 -2.84 10.37
CA VAL A 34 -9.06 -2.69 11.26
C VAL A 34 -7.76 -3.03 10.55
N LYS A 35 -7.73 -4.16 9.83
CA LYS A 35 -6.56 -4.56 9.04
C LYS A 35 -6.21 -3.51 7.99
N PHE A 36 -7.21 -3.04 7.27
CA PHE A 36 -7.05 -1.99 6.26
C PHE A 36 -6.44 -0.71 6.82
N THR A 37 -6.93 -0.24 7.97
CA THR A 37 -6.39 0.94 8.65
C THR A 37 -4.93 0.72 9.10
N ILE A 38 -4.60 -0.47 9.59
CA ILE A 38 -3.23 -0.81 9.99
C ILE A 38 -2.29 -0.80 8.77
N ASP A 39 -2.70 -1.42 7.67
CA ASP A 39 -1.92 -1.47 6.43
C ASP A 39 -1.70 -0.05 5.87
N GLN A 40 -2.73 0.80 5.90
CA GLN A 40 -2.63 2.18 5.44
C GLN A 40 -1.65 3.00 6.29
N VAL A 41 -1.81 3.01 7.62
CA VAL A 41 -0.92 3.73 8.53
C VAL A 41 0.54 3.27 8.36
N GLY A 42 0.76 1.96 8.20
CA GLY A 42 2.10 1.42 7.96
C GLY A 42 2.72 1.92 6.65
N LEU A 43 1.94 1.97 5.58
CA LEU A 43 2.41 2.46 4.28
C LEU A 43 2.63 3.97 4.26
N ASP A 44 1.76 4.76 4.92
CA ASP A 44 1.92 6.21 5.05
C ASP A 44 3.21 6.55 5.81
N MET A 45 3.53 5.82 6.88
CA MET A 45 4.80 6.00 7.60
C MET A 45 6.04 5.65 6.77
N ILE A 46 5.94 4.66 5.87
CA ILE A 46 7.02 4.34 4.92
C ILE A 46 7.18 5.47 3.89
N ASP A 47 6.08 6.04 3.42
CA ASP A 47 6.10 7.18 2.49
C ASP A 47 6.68 8.43 3.14
N ASP A 48 6.29 8.74 4.38
CA ASP A 48 6.87 9.83 5.17
C ASP A 48 8.38 9.61 5.42
N ALA A 49 8.78 8.38 5.67
CA ALA A 49 10.19 8.05 5.82
C ALA A 49 10.99 8.24 4.53
N ALA A 50 10.41 7.87 3.39
CA ALA A 50 11.04 8.00 2.07
C ALA A 50 11.20 9.45 1.60
N SER A 51 10.36 10.36 2.09
CA SER A 51 10.45 11.81 1.84
C SER A 51 11.29 12.57 2.86
N SER A 52 11.81 11.89 3.89
CA SER A 52 12.60 12.52 4.95
C SER A 52 14.04 12.82 4.51
N THR A 53 14.72 13.73 5.23
CA THR A 53 16.13 14.06 4.97
C THR A 53 17.08 12.89 5.22
N ASP A 54 16.69 11.91 6.04
CA ASP A 54 17.48 10.71 6.36
C ASP A 54 17.25 9.57 5.33
N ALA A 55 16.29 9.73 4.41
CA ALA A 55 16.03 8.78 3.33
C ALA A 55 17.21 8.68 2.35
N ALA A 56 17.20 7.66 1.49
CA ALA A 56 18.08 7.64 0.33
C ALA A 56 17.72 8.77 -0.64
N ASP A 57 18.67 9.17 -1.46
CA ASP A 57 18.48 10.28 -2.39
C ASP A 57 17.22 10.08 -3.25
N THR A 58 16.48 11.17 -3.42
CA THR A 58 15.23 11.16 -4.20
C THR A 58 15.53 10.80 -5.66
N ILE A 59 14.71 9.95 -6.23
CA ILE A 59 14.81 9.53 -7.63
C ILE A 59 14.47 10.73 -8.53
N THR A 60 15.23 10.93 -9.59
CA THR A 60 14.95 11.99 -10.56
C THR A 60 13.52 11.86 -11.11
N THR A 61 12.76 12.95 -11.07
CA THR A 61 11.38 12.97 -11.58
C THR A 61 11.34 12.55 -13.05
N TRP A 62 10.54 11.53 -13.34
CA TRP A 62 10.34 11.09 -14.71
C TRP A 62 9.25 11.89 -15.40
N ASP A 63 9.60 12.57 -16.51
CA ASP A 63 8.61 13.23 -17.36
C ASP A 63 8.05 12.20 -18.36
N ALA A 64 6.75 11.95 -18.26
CA ALA A 64 6.09 10.96 -19.11
C ALA A 64 5.86 11.44 -20.55
N ARG A 65 6.10 12.72 -20.87
CA ARG A 65 5.93 13.25 -22.23
C ARG A 65 7.11 12.82 -23.11
N PRO A 66 6.85 12.20 -24.26
CA PRO A 66 7.91 11.92 -25.21
C PRO A 66 8.43 13.21 -25.84
N SER A 67 9.71 13.24 -26.19
CA SER A 67 10.29 14.30 -26.99
C SER A 67 9.71 14.29 -28.41
N GLN A 68 9.80 15.42 -29.14
CA GLN A 68 9.27 15.49 -30.50
C GLN A 68 9.98 14.44 -31.41
N GLY A 69 9.18 13.53 -31.98
CA GLY A 69 9.68 12.43 -32.80
C GLY A 69 10.02 11.15 -32.04
N GLU A 70 9.94 11.11 -30.73
CA GLU A 70 10.18 9.93 -29.92
C GLU A 70 8.89 9.07 -29.80
N PRO A 71 8.96 7.74 -30.06
CA PRO A 71 7.83 6.85 -29.85
C PRO A 71 7.45 6.77 -28.37
N TRP A 72 6.16 6.87 -28.08
CA TRP A 72 5.62 6.77 -26.70
C TRP A 72 6.07 5.50 -25.94
N LEU A 73 6.25 4.40 -26.65
CA LEU A 73 6.68 3.15 -26.05
C LEU A 73 8.10 3.24 -25.48
N TRP A 74 9.00 3.90 -26.17
CA TRP A 74 10.40 4.08 -25.71
C TRP A 74 10.46 4.95 -24.46
N LYS A 75 9.65 6.00 -24.44
CA LYS A 75 9.54 6.86 -23.25
C LYS A 75 9.09 6.09 -22.00
N LYS A 76 8.19 5.11 -22.16
CA LYS A 76 7.78 4.25 -21.04
C LYS A 76 8.92 3.35 -20.54
N VAL A 77 9.76 2.86 -21.42
CA VAL A 77 10.89 1.99 -21.03
C VAL A 77 11.92 2.75 -20.19
N GLU A 78 12.10 4.05 -20.44
CA GLU A 78 12.97 4.92 -19.64
C GLU A 78 12.69 4.89 -18.14
N ILE A 79 11.44 4.62 -17.74
CA ILE A 79 11.08 4.50 -16.32
C ILE A 79 11.86 3.39 -15.59
N LEU A 80 12.33 2.36 -16.32
CA LEU A 80 13.13 1.28 -15.74
C LEU A 80 14.48 1.82 -15.24
N ASP A 81 15.07 2.78 -15.95
CA ASP A 81 16.29 3.46 -15.51
C ASP A 81 16.07 4.19 -14.19
N ARG A 82 14.91 4.83 -14.00
CA ARG A 82 14.54 5.47 -12.73
C ARG A 82 14.42 4.49 -11.57
N PHE A 83 13.94 3.28 -11.84
CA PHE A 83 13.91 2.23 -10.82
C PHE A 83 15.30 1.71 -10.45
N GLU A 84 16.22 1.64 -11.42
CA GLU A 84 17.62 1.29 -11.14
C GLU A 84 18.31 2.42 -10.38
N GLU A 85 18.09 3.69 -10.74
CA GLU A 85 18.56 4.86 -9.98
C GLU A 85 18.14 4.75 -8.49
N GLY A 86 16.85 4.51 -8.24
CA GLY A 86 16.37 4.34 -6.84
C GLY A 86 16.99 3.15 -6.11
N SER A 87 17.23 2.04 -6.80
CA SER A 87 17.94 0.89 -6.22
C SER A 87 19.38 1.23 -5.85
N ASN A 88 20.07 1.97 -6.72
CA ASN A 88 21.44 2.41 -6.49
C ASN A 88 21.51 3.42 -5.34
N ASN A 89 20.59 4.39 -5.26
CA ASN A 89 20.54 5.36 -4.19
C ASN A 89 20.41 4.67 -2.82
N ILE A 90 19.52 3.66 -2.70
CA ILE A 90 19.39 2.86 -1.49
C ILE A 90 20.68 2.10 -1.17
N PHE A 91 21.30 1.50 -2.19
CA PHE A 91 22.54 0.75 -2.01
C PHE A 91 23.71 1.66 -1.61
N GLU A 92 23.84 2.83 -2.22
CA GLU A 92 24.87 3.81 -1.87
C GLU A 92 24.72 4.35 -0.46
N LYS A 93 23.50 4.62 -0.02
CA LYS A 93 23.22 5.10 1.33
C LYS A 93 23.49 4.05 2.39
N THR A 94 23.08 2.81 2.16
CA THR A 94 23.08 1.78 3.19
C THR A 94 24.17 0.73 3.07
N LYS A 95 24.72 0.52 1.85
CA LYS A 95 25.68 -0.53 1.51
C LYS A 95 25.20 -1.95 1.85
N ARG A 96 23.87 -2.17 1.93
CA ARG A 96 23.29 -3.43 2.42
C ARG A 96 22.45 -4.19 1.40
N GLY A 97 21.87 -3.50 0.45
CA GLY A 97 21.04 -4.15 -0.57
C GLY A 97 20.33 -3.17 -1.47
N VAL A 98 19.74 -3.70 -2.51
CA VAL A 98 18.98 -2.97 -3.53
C VAL A 98 17.49 -3.01 -3.23
N ALA A 99 16.69 -2.14 -3.85
CA ALA A 99 15.25 -2.12 -3.67
C ALA A 99 14.61 -3.48 -3.98
N THR A 100 13.74 -3.96 -3.09
CA THR A 100 13.02 -5.23 -3.22
C THR A 100 11.52 -5.04 -3.48
N PHE A 101 11.00 -3.86 -3.22
CA PHE A 101 9.59 -3.54 -3.48
C PHE A 101 9.43 -2.12 -4.02
N ILE A 102 8.30 -1.92 -4.70
CA ILE A 102 7.83 -0.63 -5.21
C ILE A 102 6.41 -0.44 -4.70
N HIS A 103 6.18 0.62 -3.93
CA HIS A 103 4.87 1.05 -3.46
C HIS A 103 4.43 2.25 -4.29
N CYS A 104 3.30 2.18 -4.98
CA CYS A 104 2.94 3.18 -5.97
C CYS A 104 1.45 3.54 -5.95
N GLY A 105 1.17 4.77 -6.40
CA GLY A 105 -0.18 5.25 -6.67
C GLY A 105 -0.76 4.65 -7.97
N ASN A 106 -2.02 4.97 -8.25
CA ASN A 106 -2.79 4.38 -9.35
C ASN A 106 -2.21 4.67 -10.74
N ASN A 107 -1.73 5.89 -10.99
CA ASN A 107 -1.16 6.26 -12.29
C ASN A 107 0.14 5.51 -12.56
N MET A 108 1.00 5.42 -11.54
CA MET A 108 2.23 4.65 -11.64
C MET A 108 1.97 3.17 -11.86
N ALA A 109 1.01 2.57 -11.14
CA ALA A 109 0.60 1.19 -11.34
C ALA A 109 0.13 0.92 -12.77
N ARG A 110 -0.58 1.90 -13.40
CA ARG A 110 -0.99 1.81 -14.81
C ARG A 110 0.21 1.77 -15.76
N VAL A 111 1.23 2.59 -15.52
CA VAL A 111 2.46 2.58 -16.33
C VAL A 111 3.21 1.27 -16.16
N ILE A 112 3.41 0.82 -14.93
CA ILE A 112 4.12 -0.44 -14.62
C ILE A 112 3.48 -1.65 -15.30
N ARG A 113 2.13 -1.74 -15.32
CA ARG A 113 1.42 -2.86 -15.97
C ARG A 113 1.64 -2.93 -17.48
N GLN A 114 2.13 -1.86 -18.11
CA GLN A 114 2.39 -1.80 -19.55
C GLN A 114 3.84 -2.10 -19.91
N LEU A 115 4.69 -2.38 -18.93
CA LEU A 115 6.10 -2.74 -19.16
C LEU A 115 6.23 -4.24 -19.43
N ASP A 116 7.06 -4.60 -20.40
CA ASP A 116 7.27 -6.00 -20.79
C ASP A 116 7.87 -6.87 -19.67
N LYS A 117 8.66 -6.26 -18.79
CA LYS A 117 9.23 -6.96 -17.61
C LYS A 117 8.24 -7.18 -16.47
N PHE A 118 7.03 -6.64 -16.55
CA PHE A 118 6.03 -6.81 -15.52
C PHE A 118 5.38 -8.20 -15.58
N LYS A 119 5.42 -8.90 -14.47
CA LYS A 119 4.74 -10.20 -14.29
C LYS A 119 3.56 -10.01 -13.35
N PRO A 120 2.31 -10.05 -13.85
CA PRO A 120 1.13 -9.91 -13.00
C PRO A 120 1.01 -11.08 -12.03
N ARG A 121 0.52 -10.80 -10.84
CA ARG A 121 0.15 -11.86 -9.89
C ARG A 121 -1.14 -12.52 -10.37
N GLY A 122 -1.12 -13.84 -10.59
CA GLY A 122 -2.32 -14.59 -10.95
C GLY A 122 -3.40 -14.48 -9.85
N GLY A 123 -4.67 -14.43 -10.25
CA GLY A 123 -5.81 -14.41 -9.32
C GLY A 123 -6.25 -13.04 -8.82
N VAL A 124 -5.71 -11.94 -9.34
CA VAL A 124 -6.19 -10.57 -9.03
C VAL A 124 -7.45 -10.27 -9.86
N THR A 125 -8.49 -11.06 -9.71
CA THR A 125 -9.78 -10.85 -10.38
C THR A 125 -10.83 -10.19 -9.48
N ASN A 126 -10.58 -10.13 -8.18
CA ASN A 126 -11.51 -9.52 -7.24
C ASN A 126 -11.16 -8.06 -6.99
N THR A 127 -12.18 -7.22 -6.94
CA THR A 127 -12.07 -5.81 -6.54
C THR A 127 -11.34 -5.71 -5.20
N PRO A 128 -10.06 -5.33 -5.20
CA PRO A 128 -9.32 -5.25 -3.96
C PRO A 128 -9.76 -4.01 -3.21
N THR A 129 -10.00 -4.19 -1.94
CA THR A 129 -10.24 -3.09 -1.03
C THR A 129 -8.91 -2.73 -0.39
N GLY A 130 -8.35 -1.58 -0.75
CA GLY A 130 -7.11 -1.05 -0.16
C GLY A 130 -5.81 -1.43 -0.88
N PRO A 131 -4.66 -1.30 -0.19
CA PRO A 131 -3.34 -1.60 -0.74
C PRO A 131 -3.21 -3.07 -1.13
N MET A 132 -2.69 -3.33 -2.33
CA MET A 132 -2.57 -4.70 -2.84
C MET A 132 -1.30 -4.93 -3.65
N VAL A 133 -0.81 -6.17 -3.62
CA VAL A 133 0.28 -6.62 -4.50
C VAL A 133 -0.30 -6.93 -5.88
N ILE A 134 0.10 -6.18 -6.90
CA ILE A 134 -0.36 -6.38 -8.28
C ILE A 134 0.50 -7.33 -9.09
N GLY A 135 1.78 -7.48 -8.73
CA GLY A 135 2.71 -8.33 -9.45
C GLY A 135 4.16 -8.09 -9.05
N THR A 136 5.06 -8.49 -9.94
CA THR A 136 6.50 -8.25 -9.79
C THR A 136 7.05 -7.58 -11.04
N LEU A 137 7.97 -6.65 -10.85
CA LEU A 137 8.70 -5.97 -11.90
C LEU A 137 10.19 -6.18 -11.66
N ASP A 138 10.85 -6.88 -12.55
CA ASP A 138 12.30 -7.16 -12.47
C ASP A 138 12.74 -7.70 -11.08
N GLY A 139 11.95 -8.64 -10.53
CA GLY A 139 12.20 -9.23 -9.21
C GLY A 139 11.69 -8.41 -8.02
N ARG A 140 11.29 -7.15 -8.21
CA ARG A 140 10.74 -6.28 -7.17
C ARG A 140 9.24 -6.48 -7.06
N THR A 141 8.72 -6.60 -5.83
CA THR A 141 7.27 -6.69 -5.58
C THR A 141 6.61 -5.34 -5.78
N VAL A 142 5.56 -5.28 -6.60
CA VAL A 142 4.81 -4.03 -6.84
C VAL A 142 3.52 -4.03 -6.04
N VAL A 143 3.39 -3.03 -5.16
CA VAL A 143 2.22 -2.79 -4.31
C VAL A 143 1.51 -1.54 -4.82
N GLN A 144 0.25 -1.68 -5.21
CA GLN A 144 -0.61 -0.56 -5.57
C GLN A 144 -1.38 -0.10 -4.34
N ASN A 145 -1.31 1.20 -4.03
CA ASN A 145 -2.10 1.82 -2.98
C ASN A 145 -3.01 2.90 -3.60
N PRO A 146 -4.34 2.74 -3.51
CA PRO A 146 -5.27 3.73 -4.05
C PRO A 146 -5.28 5.06 -3.27
N PHE A 147 -4.74 5.09 -2.05
CA PHE A 147 -4.69 6.29 -1.19
C PHE A 147 -3.41 7.10 -1.35
N LYS A 148 -2.35 6.48 -1.88
CA LYS A 148 -1.12 7.20 -2.22
C LYS A 148 -1.38 8.19 -3.36
N SER A 149 -0.74 9.37 -3.30
CA SER A 149 -0.77 10.31 -4.43
C SER A 149 -0.47 9.60 -5.75
N THR A 150 -1.30 9.84 -6.74
CA THR A 150 -1.32 9.05 -7.99
C THR A 150 -0.02 9.07 -8.77
N ASN A 151 0.76 10.15 -8.61
CA ASN A 151 2.00 10.40 -9.36
C ASN A 151 3.27 10.05 -8.58
N TYR A 152 3.14 9.62 -7.32
CA TYR A 152 4.29 9.27 -6.48
C TYR A 152 4.44 7.76 -6.36
N TYR A 153 5.68 7.33 -6.18
CA TYR A 153 6.02 5.97 -5.83
C TYR A 153 7.18 5.95 -4.85
N THR A 154 7.20 4.96 -3.99
CA THR A 154 8.26 4.73 -3.00
C THR A 154 8.91 3.39 -3.30
N MET A 155 10.23 3.36 -3.33
CA MET A 155 11.01 2.14 -3.42
C MET A 155 11.65 1.85 -2.07
N GLY A 156 11.80 0.56 -1.75
CA GLY A 156 12.40 0.19 -0.50
C GLY A 156 13.07 -1.17 -0.52
N PHE A 157 14.00 -1.34 0.41
CA PHE A 157 14.68 -2.60 0.66
C PHE A 157 14.06 -3.33 1.85
N ARG A 158 13.74 -4.60 1.63
CA ARG A 158 13.34 -5.53 2.69
C ARG A 158 14.38 -6.64 2.81
N GLY A 159 15.15 -6.61 3.86
CA GLY A 159 16.17 -7.61 4.13
C GLY A 159 15.58 -8.93 4.66
N PRO A 160 16.38 -10.01 4.65
CA PRO A 160 15.97 -11.34 5.12
C PRO A 160 15.92 -11.45 6.65
N SER A 161 16.48 -10.50 7.38
CA SER A 161 16.57 -10.51 8.85
C SER A 161 16.04 -9.20 9.43
N TYR A 162 15.57 -9.24 10.68
CA TYR A 162 15.13 -8.07 11.43
C TYR A 162 16.24 -7.01 11.60
N LEU A 163 17.51 -7.41 11.55
CA LEU A 163 18.65 -6.49 11.58
C LEU A 163 18.72 -5.54 10.38
N TYR A 164 18.07 -5.89 9.30
CA TYR A 164 17.98 -5.10 8.07
C TYR A 164 16.59 -4.49 7.87
N ALA A 165 15.78 -4.44 8.93
CA ALA A 165 14.46 -3.87 8.86
C ALA A 165 14.49 -2.34 8.83
N GLY A 166 13.92 -1.72 7.81
CA GLY A 166 13.72 -0.26 7.77
C GLY A 166 12.50 0.19 8.56
N PHE A 167 11.50 -0.67 8.66
CA PHE A 167 10.23 -0.42 9.33
C PHE A 167 9.84 -1.63 10.18
N ILE A 168 9.33 -1.39 11.37
CA ILE A 168 8.85 -2.44 12.28
C ILE A 168 7.39 -2.16 12.66
N TYR A 169 6.59 -3.21 12.56
CA TYR A 169 5.23 -3.31 13.08
C TYR A 169 5.23 -4.21 14.32
N CYS A 170 4.81 -3.66 15.46
CA CYS A 170 4.75 -4.35 16.75
C CYS A 170 3.29 -4.41 17.22
N PRO A 171 2.54 -5.46 16.92
CA PRO A 171 1.18 -5.60 17.43
C PRO A 171 1.22 -5.92 18.92
N TYR A 172 0.57 -5.10 19.74
CA TYR A 172 0.35 -5.34 21.16
C TYR A 172 -0.97 -6.08 21.39
N ILE A 173 -2.05 -5.59 20.78
CA ILE A 173 -3.35 -6.22 20.75
C ILE A 173 -3.77 -6.37 19.29
N PRO A 174 -3.64 -7.55 18.69
CA PRO A 174 -3.94 -7.70 17.26
C PRO A 174 -5.41 -7.46 16.94
N LEU A 175 -6.31 -8.06 17.68
CA LEU A 175 -7.76 -7.79 17.62
C LEU A 175 -8.42 -8.30 18.89
N PHE A 176 -9.00 -7.41 19.64
CA PHE A 176 -9.82 -7.72 20.80
C PHE A 176 -11.28 -7.34 20.52
N THR A 177 -12.21 -8.24 20.83
CA THR A 177 -13.64 -8.01 20.67
C THR A 177 -14.32 -8.02 22.04
N THR A 178 -15.12 -6.99 22.34
CA THR A 178 -15.88 -6.96 23.57
C THR A 178 -17.05 -7.95 23.52
N PRO A 179 -17.57 -8.40 24.68
CA PRO A 179 -18.88 -9.04 24.74
C PRO A 179 -19.96 -8.15 24.12
N THR A 180 -21.02 -8.75 23.63
CA THR A 180 -22.18 -7.99 23.14
C THR A 180 -22.95 -7.42 24.34
N LEU A 181 -23.05 -6.10 24.36
CA LEU A 181 -23.84 -5.39 25.37
C LEU A 181 -25.19 -4.98 24.75
N ILE A 182 -26.29 -5.30 25.46
CA ILE A 182 -27.64 -4.90 25.06
C ILE A 182 -28.01 -3.65 25.86
N THR A 183 -28.36 -2.59 25.14
CA THR A 183 -28.85 -1.34 25.75
C THR A 183 -30.35 -1.39 26.00
N ALA A 184 -30.86 -0.47 26.85
CA ALA A 184 -32.27 -0.38 27.17
C ALA A 184 -33.18 -0.22 25.93
N ASP A 185 -32.68 0.33 24.84
CA ASP A 185 -33.38 0.52 23.57
C ASP A 185 -33.39 -0.75 22.70
N LEU A 186 -33.13 -1.94 23.25
CA LEU A 186 -33.02 -3.21 22.53
C LEU A 186 -31.96 -3.16 21.34
N MET A 187 -30.98 -2.29 21.49
CA MET A 187 -29.86 -2.21 20.58
C MET A 187 -28.67 -2.99 21.14
N ALA A 188 -28.15 -3.90 20.35
CA ALA A 188 -26.91 -4.61 20.66
C ALA A 188 -25.69 -3.80 20.23
N GLN A 189 -24.66 -3.75 21.07
CA GLN A 189 -23.40 -3.05 20.81
C GLN A 189 -22.24 -4.02 20.96
N LYS A 190 -21.28 -3.93 20.03
CA LYS A 190 -20.03 -4.68 20.09
C LYS A 190 -18.86 -3.76 19.75
N GLY A 191 -17.83 -3.81 20.56
CA GLY A 191 -16.61 -3.04 20.38
C GLY A 191 -15.48 -3.89 19.83
N PHE A 192 -14.61 -3.26 19.04
CA PHE A 192 -13.40 -3.84 18.48
C PHE A 192 -12.23 -2.93 18.81
N LEU A 193 -11.17 -3.51 19.34
CA LEU A 193 -9.96 -2.80 19.71
C LEU A 193 -8.77 -3.50 19.07
N SER A 194 -7.94 -2.72 18.42
CA SER A 194 -6.60 -3.13 18.02
C SER A 194 -5.60 -2.09 18.51
N SER A 195 -4.44 -2.51 18.97
CA SER A 195 -3.36 -1.65 19.39
C SER A 195 -2.04 -2.19 18.81
N ALA A 196 -1.34 -1.33 18.09
CA ALA A 196 -0.06 -1.65 17.49
C ALA A 196 0.88 -0.45 17.56
N GLY A 197 2.15 -0.72 17.72
CA GLY A 197 3.23 0.24 17.57
C GLY A 197 3.84 0.14 16.18
N PHE A 198 4.17 1.28 15.60
CA PHE A 198 4.88 1.38 14.33
C PHE A 198 6.14 2.21 14.55
N LYS A 199 7.24 1.81 13.93
CA LYS A 199 8.47 2.59 13.99
C LYS A 199 9.30 2.40 12.73
N VAL A 200 9.73 3.53 12.14
CA VAL A 200 10.80 3.56 11.15
C VAL A 200 12.13 3.50 11.91
N ILE A 201 12.98 2.55 11.55
CA ILE A 201 14.31 2.36 12.16
C ILE A 201 15.38 2.99 11.29
N ASN A 202 15.29 2.80 9.99
CA ASN A 202 16.26 3.32 9.05
C ASN A 202 15.55 3.83 7.79
N ALA A 203 15.41 5.15 7.69
CA ALA A 203 14.79 5.81 6.54
C ALA A 203 15.64 5.68 5.26
N GLY A 204 16.96 5.52 5.39
CA GLY A 204 17.88 5.34 4.25
C GLY A 204 17.62 4.07 3.43
N LEU A 205 16.75 3.17 3.89
CA LEU A 205 16.31 1.99 3.13
C LEU A 205 15.12 2.28 2.21
N PHE A 206 14.66 3.54 2.19
CA PHE A 206 13.54 3.99 1.36
C PHE A 206 13.97 5.19 0.53
N CYS A 207 13.42 5.31 -0.67
CA CYS A 207 13.55 6.48 -1.53
C CYS A 207 12.22 6.77 -2.25
N GLU A 208 11.98 8.02 -2.55
CA GLU A 208 10.78 8.47 -3.25
C GLU A 208 11.10 8.89 -4.68
N GLY A 209 10.17 8.63 -5.59
CA GLY A 209 10.20 9.11 -6.96
C GLY A 209 8.84 9.66 -7.39
N GLN A 210 8.86 10.51 -8.39
CA GLN A 210 7.68 11.18 -8.92
C GLN A 210 7.58 11.03 -10.43
N ILE A 211 6.33 10.98 -10.93
CA ILE A 211 6.01 11.09 -12.35
C ILE A 211 5.40 12.47 -12.60
N SER A 212 5.84 13.14 -13.65
CA SER A 212 5.20 14.35 -14.15
C SER A 212 4.52 14.12 -15.50
N ASN A 213 3.54 14.97 -15.80
CA ASN A 213 2.92 15.09 -17.13
C ASN A 213 2.33 13.80 -17.73
N LEU A 214 1.90 12.86 -16.91
CA LEU A 214 1.26 11.64 -17.40
C LEU A 214 -0.10 11.99 -18.07
N GLY A 215 -0.18 11.74 -19.39
CA GLY A 215 -1.35 12.13 -20.22
C GLY A 215 -1.24 13.47 -20.92
N GLY A 216 -0.12 14.18 -20.78
CA GLY A 216 0.22 15.36 -21.59
C GLY A 216 0.58 14.99 -23.04
N GLY A 217 0.48 15.98 -23.96
CA GLY A 217 1.00 15.84 -25.33
C GLY A 217 2.54 15.80 -25.37
N TYR A 218 3.11 15.84 -26.55
CA TYR A 218 4.57 15.92 -26.72
C TYR A 218 5.17 17.15 -26.00
N GLN A 219 6.44 17.04 -25.61
CA GLN A 219 7.18 18.18 -25.10
C GLN A 219 7.25 19.25 -26.21
N THR A 220 6.84 20.45 -25.89
CA THR A 220 7.11 21.62 -26.75
C THR A 220 8.56 22.00 -26.56
N ALA A 221 9.29 22.12 -27.68
CA ALA A 221 10.68 22.56 -27.69
C ALA A 221 10.84 23.95 -27.06
#